data_aac45572c4da3b91bacdf777ef8712da
#
_entry.id   aac45572c4da3b91bacdf777ef8712da
#
_cell.length_a   1.000
_cell.length_b   1.000
_cell.length_c   1.000
_cell.angle_alpha   90.00
_cell.angle_beta   90.00
_cell.angle_gamma   90.00
#
_symmetry.space_group_name_H-M   'P 1'
#
loop_
_entity.id
_entity.type
_entity.pdbx_description
1 polymer ?
#
loop_
_entity_poly.entity_id
_entity_poly.type
_entity_poly.pdbx_seq_one_letter_code
_entity_poly.pdbx_strand_id
1 'polypeptide(L)'
;MIDLYLECANLVNQVPAGMVTTYGAVAKALGDPIAKRAVGVMLNTYSDPIRMPCHRVVYSGGGLGGFAYGLPKKMEMLVGEGVYEKEGKIADFENIFFDNFKTDYPLKKAREEQKKLARKVELEDPKNMPDLILGLDASYIGTKAYGAGVLFSISYKKVVKTIRSEVRINWPYVPTYLGFREIPVFRPIIEALGE
;
A
#
# COMPACT_ATOMS: atom_id res chain seq x y z
N MET A 1 -11.09 7.71 -4.05
CA MET A 1 -9.88 7.34 -3.22
C MET A 1 -8.83 6.77 -4.16
N ILE A 2 -7.56 7.11 -3.99
CA ILE A 2 -6.42 6.62 -4.80
C ILE A 2 -6.30 5.11 -4.65
N ASP A 3 -6.12 4.39 -5.75
CA ASP A 3 -5.74 2.97 -5.74
C ASP A 3 -4.22 2.86 -5.84
N LEU A 4 -3.56 2.62 -4.70
CA LEU A 4 -2.10 2.60 -4.64
C LEU A 4 -1.49 1.38 -5.35
N TYR A 5 -2.23 0.27 -5.44
CA TYR A 5 -1.79 -0.90 -6.22
C TYR A 5 -1.74 -0.56 -7.71
N LEU A 6 -2.78 0.12 -8.23
CA LEU A 6 -2.82 0.55 -9.63
C LEU A 6 -1.72 1.58 -9.93
N GLU A 7 -1.50 2.54 -9.04
CA GLU A 7 -0.43 3.53 -9.21
C GLU A 7 0.95 2.87 -9.23
N CYS A 8 1.20 1.89 -8.37
CA CYS A 8 2.43 1.11 -8.39
C CYS A 8 2.62 0.36 -9.71
N ALA A 9 1.57 -0.29 -10.22
CA ALA A 9 1.60 -1.00 -11.50
C ALA A 9 1.88 -0.05 -12.67
N ASN A 10 1.23 1.12 -12.69
CA ASN A 10 1.44 2.15 -13.72
C ASN A 10 2.89 2.65 -13.74
N LEU A 11 3.54 2.79 -12.57
CA LEU A 11 4.95 3.16 -12.49
C LEU A 11 5.85 2.04 -13.02
N VAL A 12 5.64 0.81 -12.58
CA VAL A 12 6.48 -0.32 -13.02
C VAL A 12 6.36 -0.58 -14.53
N ASN A 13 5.18 -0.33 -15.11
CA ASN A 13 4.95 -0.41 -16.56
C ASN A 13 5.75 0.62 -17.39
N GLN A 14 6.27 1.68 -16.74
CA GLN A 14 7.13 2.65 -17.42
C GLN A 14 8.59 2.17 -17.59
N VAL A 15 9.00 1.14 -16.86
CA VAL A 15 10.37 0.61 -16.96
C VAL A 15 10.53 -0.09 -18.31
N PRO A 16 11.42 0.37 -19.20
CA PRO A 16 11.61 -0.25 -20.51
C PRO A 16 12.19 -1.66 -20.43
N ALA A 17 11.99 -2.48 -21.47
CA ALA A 17 12.74 -3.73 -21.62
C ALA A 17 14.25 -3.46 -21.71
N GLY A 18 15.06 -4.33 -21.12
CA GLY A 18 16.51 -4.14 -21.01
C GLY A 18 16.94 -3.18 -19.89
N MET A 19 16.01 -2.59 -19.14
CA MET A 19 16.30 -1.75 -17.99
C MET A 19 15.73 -2.34 -16.70
N VAL A 20 16.31 -1.93 -15.56
CA VAL A 20 15.84 -2.31 -14.23
C VAL A 20 15.59 -1.09 -13.36
N THR A 21 14.71 -1.24 -12.40
CA THR A 21 14.45 -0.23 -11.36
C THR A 21 14.53 -0.87 -9.98
N THR A 22 14.37 -0.07 -8.93
CA THR A 22 14.41 -0.58 -7.55
C THR A 22 13.12 -0.31 -6.81
N TYR A 23 12.84 -1.13 -5.76
CA TYR A 23 11.74 -0.87 -4.83
C TYR A 23 11.79 0.55 -4.26
N GLY A 24 13.00 1.08 -4.01
CA GLY A 24 13.21 2.42 -3.51
C GLY A 24 12.89 3.51 -4.54
N ALA A 25 13.24 3.31 -5.80
CA ALA A 25 12.94 4.25 -6.88
C ALA A 25 11.43 4.32 -7.13
N VAL A 26 10.73 3.17 -7.18
CA VAL A 26 9.26 3.13 -7.29
C VAL A 26 8.61 3.82 -6.08
N ALA A 27 9.10 3.58 -4.85
CA ALA A 27 8.58 4.25 -3.65
C ALA A 27 8.77 5.78 -3.69
N LYS A 28 9.92 6.27 -4.17
CA LYS A 28 10.16 7.71 -4.40
C LYS A 28 9.19 8.26 -5.44
N ALA A 29 8.94 7.52 -6.53
CA ALA A 29 7.99 7.90 -7.57
C ALA A 29 6.54 7.90 -7.05
N LEU A 30 6.17 7.02 -6.12
CA LEU A 30 4.90 7.10 -5.39
C LEU A 30 4.81 8.36 -4.50
N GLY A 31 5.93 9.00 -4.17
CA GLY A 31 6.00 10.23 -3.39
C GLY A 31 6.50 10.08 -1.96
N ASP A 32 6.85 8.85 -1.51
CA ASP A 32 7.41 8.62 -0.19
C ASP A 32 8.30 7.37 -0.13
N PRO A 33 9.62 7.52 0.14
CA PRO A 33 10.55 6.40 0.24
C PRO A 33 10.21 5.37 1.34
N ILE A 34 9.38 5.74 2.33
CA ILE A 34 8.94 4.83 3.39
C ILE A 34 8.13 3.65 2.84
N ALA A 35 7.53 3.83 1.65
CA ALA A 35 6.68 2.84 0.99
C ALA A 35 7.44 1.67 0.34
N LYS A 36 8.77 1.60 0.41
CA LYS A 36 9.56 0.56 -0.30
C LYS A 36 9.13 -0.88 0.03
N ARG A 37 8.73 -1.17 1.30
CA ARG A 37 8.18 -2.48 1.67
C ARG A 37 6.80 -2.72 1.08
N ALA A 38 5.97 -1.68 1.07
CA ALA A 38 4.65 -1.73 0.46
C ALA A 38 4.72 -1.96 -1.05
N VAL A 39 5.71 -1.40 -1.75
CA VAL A 39 5.98 -1.71 -3.16
C VAL A 39 6.18 -3.22 -3.34
N GLY A 40 7.01 -3.86 -2.51
CA GLY A 40 7.20 -5.32 -2.56
C GLY A 40 5.90 -6.10 -2.37
N VAL A 41 5.04 -5.70 -1.44
CA VAL A 41 3.72 -6.31 -1.22
C VAL A 41 2.82 -6.11 -2.44
N MET A 42 2.78 -4.91 -3.02
CA MET A 42 1.96 -4.60 -4.19
C MET A 42 2.37 -5.43 -5.40
N LEU A 43 3.68 -5.54 -5.67
CA LEU A 43 4.21 -6.34 -6.76
C LEU A 43 3.91 -7.84 -6.61
N ASN A 44 3.94 -8.35 -5.39
CA ASN A 44 3.61 -9.74 -5.11
C ASN A 44 2.10 -10.03 -5.21
N THR A 45 1.26 -9.02 -5.03
CA THR A 45 -0.21 -9.14 -5.15
C THR A 45 -0.65 -9.14 -6.60
N TYR A 46 0.01 -8.38 -7.47
CA TYR A 46 -0.19 -8.39 -8.91
C TYR A 46 0.73 -9.44 -9.54
N SER A 47 0.23 -10.68 -9.63
CA SER A 47 1.02 -11.82 -10.09
C SER A 47 1.02 -12.05 -11.60
N ASP A 48 0.57 -11.08 -12.41
CA ASP A 48 0.60 -11.20 -13.87
C ASP A 48 1.82 -10.46 -14.46
N PRO A 49 2.94 -11.16 -14.73
CA PRO A 49 4.15 -10.55 -15.25
C PRO A 49 4.05 -10.08 -16.71
N ILE A 50 2.99 -10.48 -17.42
CA ILE A 50 2.71 -10.01 -18.79
C ILE A 50 2.12 -8.60 -18.72
N ARG A 51 1.26 -8.35 -17.74
CA ARG A 51 0.60 -7.05 -17.55
C ARG A 51 1.43 -6.04 -16.75
N MET A 52 2.36 -6.54 -15.93
CA MET A 52 3.23 -5.70 -15.11
C MET A 52 4.62 -6.33 -15.02
N PRO A 53 5.67 -5.70 -15.59
CA PRO A 53 7.03 -6.26 -15.66
C PRO A 53 7.74 -6.18 -14.30
N CYS A 54 7.16 -6.79 -13.25
CA CYS A 54 7.72 -6.78 -11.90
C CYS A 54 9.07 -7.51 -11.78
N HIS A 55 9.45 -8.33 -12.79
CA HIS A 55 10.80 -8.90 -12.90
C HIS A 55 11.89 -7.84 -13.08
N ARG A 56 11.56 -6.63 -13.59
CA ARG A 56 12.50 -5.51 -13.74
C ARG A 56 12.77 -4.76 -12.43
N VAL A 57 12.05 -5.10 -11.31
CA VAL A 57 12.26 -4.47 -10.01
C VAL A 57 13.24 -5.28 -9.19
N VAL A 58 14.37 -4.67 -8.81
CA VAL A 58 15.49 -5.30 -8.12
C VAL A 58 15.87 -4.55 -6.82
N TYR A 59 16.81 -5.06 -6.03
CA TYR A 59 17.34 -4.35 -4.88
C TYR A 59 18.26 -3.19 -5.27
N SER A 60 18.39 -2.18 -4.40
CA SER A 60 19.19 -0.98 -4.64
C SER A 60 20.69 -1.23 -4.82
N GLY A 61 21.19 -2.40 -4.51
CA GLY A 61 22.58 -2.82 -4.77
C GLY A 61 22.72 -3.72 -6.00
N GLY A 62 21.71 -3.77 -6.88
CA GLY A 62 21.72 -4.64 -8.07
C GLY A 62 21.33 -6.10 -7.78
N GLY A 63 21.14 -6.50 -6.51
CA GLY A 63 20.67 -7.85 -6.19
C GLY A 63 19.27 -8.11 -6.75
N LEU A 64 18.97 -9.35 -7.17
CA LEU A 64 17.76 -9.69 -7.92
C LEU A 64 16.43 -9.35 -7.21
N GLY A 65 16.37 -9.45 -5.89
CA GLY A 65 15.10 -9.28 -5.15
C GLY A 65 14.13 -10.44 -5.40
N GLY A 66 12.97 -10.38 -4.72
CA GLY A 66 11.93 -11.40 -4.85
C GLY A 66 11.20 -11.36 -6.19
N PHE A 67 10.52 -12.46 -6.52
CA PHE A 67 9.60 -12.58 -7.65
C PHE A 67 8.56 -13.67 -7.39
N ALA A 68 7.31 -13.42 -7.76
CA ALA A 68 6.20 -14.33 -7.46
C ALA A 68 6.37 -15.73 -8.09
N TYR A 69 7.05 -15.83 -9.23
CA TYR A 69 7.32 -17.10 -9.93
C TYR A 69 8.72 -17.66 -9.65
N GLY A 70 9.40 -17.16 -8.64
CA GLY A 70 10.73 -17.56 -8.24
C GLY A 70 11.87 -16.91 -9.04
N LEU A 71 13.07 -16.96 -8.46
CA LEU A 71 14.26 -16.32 -9.03
C LEU A 71 14.69 -16.90 -10.41
N PRO A 72 14.59 -18.23 -10.66
CA PRO A 72 14.92 -18.76 -11.99
C PRO A 72 14.08 -18.13 -13.10
N LYS A 73 12.78 -17.98 -12.88
CA LYS A 73 11.89 -17.36 -13.88
C LYS A 73 12.16 -15.87 -14.05
N LYS A 74 12.49 -15.16 -12.95
CA LYS A 74 12.91 -13.76 -13.02
C LYS A 74 14.16 -13.61 -13.92
N MET A 75 15.16 -14.45 -13.71
CA MET A 75 16.40 -14.43 -14.52
C MET A 75 16.13 -14.76 -15.97
N GLU A 76 15.33 -15.79 -16.26
CA GLU A 76 14.95 -16.12 -17.65
C GLU A 76 14.36 -14.90 -18.37
N MET A 77 13.44 -14.17 -17.70
CA MET A 77 12.81 -12.99 -18.28
C MET A 77 13.80 -11.84 -18.47
N LEU A 78 14.66 -11.58 -17.49
CA LEU A 78 15.69 -10.54 -17.57
C LEU A 78 16.70 -10.84 -18.69
N VAL A 79 17.16 -12.07 -18.79
CA VAL A 79 18.10 -12.52 -19.87
C VAL A 79 17.43 -12.38 -21.24
N GLY A 80 16.15 -12.71 -21.35
CA GLY A 80 15.36 -12.49 -22.57
C GLY A 80 15.29 -11.02 -23.01
N GLU A 81 15.51 -10.09 -22.08
CA GLU A 81 15.59 -8.64 -22.32
C GLU A 81 17.03 -8.11 -22.45
N GLY A 82 18.03 -8.99 -22.44
CA GLY A 82 19.45 -8.61 -22.50
C GLY A 82 20.05 -8.16 -21.17
N VAL A 83 19.37 -8.40 -20.05
CA VAL A 83 19.86 -8.08 -18.70
C VAL A 83 20.45 -9.33 -18.06
N TYR A 84 21.74 -9.29 -17.75
CA TYR A 84 22.50 -10.42 -17.22
C TYR A 84 22.85 -10.23 -15.75
N GLU A 85 23.10 -11.33 -15.07
CA GLU A 85 23.58 -11.35 -13.68
C GLU A 85 25.06 -11.73 -13.65
N LYS A 86 25.82 -11.10 -12.77
CA LYS A 86 27.20 -11.45 -12.45
C LYS A 86 27.39 -11.36 -10.93
N GLU A 87 27.87 -12.46 -10.33
CA GLU A 87 28.18 -12.53 -8.89
C GLU A 87 27.02 -12.14 -7.97
N GLY A 88 25.79 -12.58 -8.29
CA GLY A 88 24.58 -12.31 -7.49
C GLY A 88 23.96 -10.93 -7.74
N LYS A 89 24.47 -10.15 -8.70
CA LYS A 89 23.99 -8.81 -9.02
C LYS A 89 23.73 -8.63 -10.51
N ILE A 90 22.84 -7.72 -10.84
CA ILE A 90 22.64 -7.27 -12.21
C ILE A 90 23.93 -6.64 -12.73
N ALA A 91 24.43 -7.18 -13.86
CA ALA A 91 25.57 -6.62 -14.55
C ALA A 91 25.23 -5.24 -15.12
N ASP A 92 26.21 -4.33 -15.13
CA ASP A 92 26.06 -2.97 -15.68
C ASP A 92 24.88 -2.17 -15.10
N PHE A 93 24.55 -2.45 -13.82
CA PHE A 93 23.36 -1.93 -13.13
C PHE A 93 23.19 -0.42 -13.28
N GLU A 94 24.26 0.36 -13.14
CA GLU A 94 24.21 1.84 -13.17
C GLU A 94 23.75 2.37 -14.55
N ASN A 95 24.14 1.70 -15.64
CA ASN A 95 23.81 2.13 -17.00
C ASN A 95 22.41 1.73 -17.44
N ILE A 96 21.85 0.66 -16.85
CA ILE A 96 20.50 0.18 -17.16
C ILE A 96 19.48 0.51 -16.08
N PHE A 97 19.86 1.34 -15.09
CA PHE A 97 18.99 1.76 -14.01
C PHE A 97 18.00 2.82 -14.48
N PHE A 98 16.70 2.57 -14.24
CA PHE A 98 15.61 3.46 -14.58
C PHE A 98 14.98 4.05 -13.31
N ASP A 99 14.94 5.38 -13.22
CA ASP A 99 14.25 6.13 -12.16
C ASP A 99 13.50 7.39 -12.68
N ASN A 100 13.50 7.61 -14.00
CA ASN A 100 12.84 8.74 -14.62
C ASN A 100 11.34 8.51 -14.83
N PHE A 101 10.61 8.32 -13.73
CA PHE A 101 9.18 8.07 -13.75
C PHE A 101 8.35 9.33 -14.01
N LYS A 102 7.35 9.22 -14.89
CA LYS A 102 6.26 10.17 -14.96
C LYS A 102 5.26 9.85 -13.84
N THR A 103 5.09 10.76 -12.89
CA THR A 103 4.27 10.52 -11.69
C THR A 103 3.64 11.81 -11.19
N ASP A 104 2.52 11.68 -10.53
CA ASP A 104 1.85 12.76 -9.82
C ASP A 104 1.99 12.64 -8.28
N TYR A 105 2.88 11.76 -7.84
CA TYR A 105 3.25 11.55 -6.44
C TYR A 105 2.05 11.25 -5.51
N PRO A 106 1.32 10.15 -5.70
CA PRO A 106 0.06 9.88 -4.98
C PRO A 106 0.22 9.88 -3.46
N LEU A 107 1.33 9.39 -2.91
CA LEU A 107 1.57 9.42 -1.46
C LEU A 107 1.82 10.84 -0.94
N LYS A 108 2.46 11.70 -1.73
CA LYS A 108 2.63 13.11 -1.36
C LYS A 108 1.27 13.81 -1.27
N LYS A 109 0.38 13.59 -2.26
CA LYS A 109 -0.99 14.10 -2.23
C LYS A 109 -1.77 13.59 -1.02
N ALA A 110 -1.69 12.29 -0.74
CA ALA A 110 -2.32 11.69 0.42
C ALA A 110 -1.81 12.31 1.74
N ARG A 111 -0.51 12.55 1.86
CA ARG A 111 0.07 13.21 3.04
C ARG A 111 -0.45 14.64 3.23
N GLU A 112 -0.59 15.40 2.15
CA GLU A 112 -1.16 16.75 2.23
C GLU A 112 -2.65 16.71 2.64
N GLU A 113 -3.40 15.72 2.19
CA GLU A 113 -4.78 15.48 2.63
C GLU A 113 -4.85 15.17 4.13
N GLN A 114 -4.00 14.27 4.64
CA GLN A 114 -3.90 13.99 6.07
C GLN A 114 -3.61 15.25 6.89
N LYS A 115 -2.65 16.07 6.45
CA LYS A 115 -2.32 17.33 7.13
C LYS A 115 -3.48 18.32 7.14
N LYS A 116 -4.24 18.41 6.04
CA LYS A 116 -5.45 19.27 5.97
C LYS A 116 -6.53 18.79 6.94
N LEU A 117 -6.75 17.47 7.04
CA LEU A 117 -7.71 16.88 7.96
C LEU A 117 -7.27 17.06 9.42
N ALA A 118 -5.99 16.84 9.72
CA ALA A 118 -5.43 17.01 11.07
C ALA A 118 -5.64 18.42 11.62
N ARG A 119 -5.61 19.46 10.76
CA ARG A 119 -5.89 20.85 11.19
C ARG A 119 -7.34 21.13 11.56
N LYS A 120 -8.26 20.22 11.20
CA LYS A 120 -9.69 20.31 11.55
C LYS A 120 -10.05 19.55 12.81
N VAL A 121 -9.10 18.83 13.39
CA VAL A 121 -9.31 18.08 14.64
C VAL A 121 -9.31 19.07 15.79
N GLU A 122 -10.41 19.10 16.52
CA GLU A 122 -10.56 19.83 17.78
C GLU A 122 -10.26 18.86 18.94
N LEU A 123 -9.33 19.24 19.80
CA LEU A 123 -8.94 18.46 20.97
C LEU A 123 -9.58 19.10 22.22
N GLU A 124 -10.87 18.82 22.40
CA GLU A 124 -11.61 19.24 23.60
C GLU A 124 -12.06 18.01 24.40
N ASP A 125 -11.91 18.08 25.70
CA ASP A 125 -12.47 17.05 26.58
C ASP A 125 -14.00 17.13 26.57
N PRO A 126 -14.70 16.00 26.48
CA PRO A 126 -16.14 15.99 26.53
C PRO A 126 -16.62 16.54 27.90
N LYS A 127 -17.49 17.55 27.90
CA LYS A 127 -18.04 18.15 29.11
C LYS A 127 -18.74 17.13 30.03
N ASN A 128 -19.28 16.07 29.43
CA ASN A 128 -19.89 14.94 30.13
C ASN A 128 -19.41 13.63 29.50
N MET A 129 -19.17 12.61 30.30
CA MET A 129 -18.83 11.26 29.77
C MET A 129 -20.05 10.72 29.00
N PRO A 130 -19.84 10.29 27.73
CA PRO A 130 -20.93 9.70 26.97
C PRO A 130 -21.33 8.35 27.58
N ASP A 131 -22.62 7.99 27.53
CA ASP A 131 -23.05 6.65 27.96
C ASP A 131 -22.68 5.58 26.96
N LEU A 132 -22.59 5.90 25.67
CA LEU A 132 -22.28 4.97 24.61
C LEU A 132 -20.85 5.16 24.10
N ILE A 133 -20.11 4.08 24.05
CA ILE A 133 -18.74 4.02 23.47
C ILE A 133 -18.74 3.05 22.31
N LEU A 134 -18.21 3.47 21.17
CA LEU A 134 -17.98 2.63 20.01
C LEU A 134 -16.51 2.18 19.96
N GLY A 135 -16.26 0.88 20.16
CA GLY A 135 -14.97 0.27 19.87
C GLY A 135 -14.93 -0.20 18.41
N LEU A 136 -13.84 0.11 17.70
CA LEU A 136 -13.61 -0.28 16.31
C LEU A 136 -12.31 -1.08 16.19
N ASP A 137 -12.37 -2.16 15.42
CA ASP A 137 -11.16 -2.93 15.07
C ASP A 137 -11.28 -3.48 13.65
N ALA A 138 -10.12 -3.73 13.01
CA ALA A 138 -10.06 -4.25 11.65
C ALA A 138 -8.98 -5.29 11.48
N SER A 139 -9.29 -6.34 10.71
CA SER A 139 -8.35 -7.35 10.27
C SER A 139 -8.23 -7.37 8.75
N TYR A 140 -7.11 -7.89 8.22
CA TYR A 140 -6.77 -7.81 6.80
C TYR A 140 -6.26 -9.13 6.27
N ILE A 141 -6.80 -9.57 5.12
CA ILE A 141 -6.35 -10.75 4.39
C ILE A 141 -6.18 -10.36 2.91
N GLY A 142 -4.94 -10.21 2.45
CA GLY A 142 -4.66 -9.73 1.09
C GLY A 142 -5.24 -8.32 0.87
N THR A 143 -6.13 -8.18 -0.11
CA THR A 143 -6.85 -6.94 -0.43
C THR A 143 -8.22 -6.84 0.21
N LYS A 144 -8.62 -7.78 1.06
CA LYS A 144 -9.86 -7.74 1.84
C LYS A 144 -9.59 -7.24 3.25
N ALA A 145 -10.52 -6.46 3.77
CA ALA A 145 -10.53 -6.02 5.15
C ALA A 145 -11.88 -6.32 5.79
N TYR A 146 -11.84 -6.73 7.04
CA TYR A 146 -13.00 -7.07 7.87
C TYR A 146 -12.99 -6.15 9.07
N GLY A 147 -14.06 -5.37 9.23
CA GLY A 147 -14.25 -4.47 10.35
C GLY A 147 -15.27 -4.98 11.34
N ALA A 148 -15.05 -4.67 12.61
CA ALA A 148 -16.03 -4.86 13.67
C ALA A 148 -16.18 -3.55 14.46
N GLY A 149 -17.43 -3.21 14.76
CA GLY A 149 -17.81 -2.13 15.67
C GLY A 149 -18.67 -2.67 16.79
N VAL A 150 -18.31 -2.37 18.04
CA VAL A 150 -19.04 -2.76 19.24
C VAL A 150 -19.47 -1.51 19.96
N LEU A 151 -20.78 -1.27 20.00
CA LEU A 151 -21.38 -0.20 20.78
C LEU A 151 -21.66 -0.71 22.20
N PHE A 152 -21.04 -0.09 23.18
CA PHE A 152 -21.13 -0.46 24.60
C PHE A 152 -21.76 0.67 25.41
N SER A 153 -22.73 0.33 26.29
CA SER A 153 -23.28 1.25 27.26
C SER A 153 -22.54 1.13 28.59
N ILE A 154 -22.06 2.28 29.09
CA ILE A 154 -21.37 2.38 30.38
C ILE A 154 -22.36 2.18 31.52
N SER A 155 -23.52 2.85 31.47
CA SER A 155 -24.54 2.77 32.52
C SER A 155 -25.11 1.37 32.68
N TYR A 156 -25.41 0.70 31.57
CA TYR A 156 -25.96 -0.67 31.59
C TYR A 156 -24.85 -1.76 31.61
N LYS A 157 -23.58 -1.39 31.49
CA LYS A 157 -22.42 -2.31 31.46
C LYS A 157 -22.60 -3.47 30.49
N LYS A 158 -23.15 -3.21 29.29
CA LYS A 158 -23.44 -4.24 28.28
C LYS A 158 -23.20 -3.75 26.87
N VAL A 159 -22.96 -4.70 25.96
CA VAL A 159 -22.96 -4.49 24.52
C VAL A 159 -24.40 -4.20 24.07
N VAL A 160 -24.59 -3.08 23.38
CA VAL A 160 -25.88 -2.64 22.83
C VAL A 160 -26.05 -3.12 21.39
N LYS A 161 -25.00 -2.95 20.58
CA LYS A 161 -25.02 -3.30 19.14
C LYS A 161 -23.64 -3.77 18.70
N THR A 162 -23.61 -4.74 17.80
CA THR A 162 -22.40 -5.15 17.08
C THR A 162 -22.64 -5.03 15.59
N ILE A 163 -21.73 -4.38 14.87
CA ILE A 163 -21.81 -4.16 13.44
C ILE A 163 -20.54 -4.70 12.81
N ARG A 164 -20.65 -5.28 11.61
CA ARG A 164 -19.52 -5.82 10.86
C ARG A 164 -19.50 -5.22 9.47
N SER A 165 -18.30 -5.08 8.91
CA SER A 165 -18.08 -4.68 7.52
C SER A 165 -17.10 -5.62 6.84
N GLU A 166 -17.28 -5.82 5.55
CA GLU A 166 -16.28 -6.44 4.67
C GLU A 166 -16.11 -5.50 3.49
N VAL A 167 -14.87 -5.09 3.23
CA VAL A 167 -14.54 -4.17 2.13
C VAL A 167 -13.26 -4.61 1.43
N ARG A 168 -13.15 -4.25 0.15
CA ARG A 168 -11.89 -4.33 -0.57
C ARG A 168 -11.09 -3.05 -0.31
N ILE A 169 -9.81 -3.22 0.03
CA ILE A 169 -8.89 -2.10 0.25
C ILE A 169 -7.91 -1.97 -0.90
N ASN A 170 -7.70 -0.73 -1.34
CA ASN A 170 -6.78 -0.37 -2.43
C ASN A 170 -5.46 0.21 -1.91
N TRP A 171 -5.17 -0.04 -0.61
CA TRP A 171 -3.97 0.43 0.06
C TRP A 171 -3.27 -0.71 0.79
N PRO A 172 -1.99 -0.99 0.52
CA PRO A 172 -1.16 -1.84 1.37
C PRO A 172 -0.85 -1.11 2.68
N TYR A 173 -0.29 -1.82 3.66
CA TYR A 173 0.25 -1.14 4.83
C TYR A 173 1.45 -0.27 4.45
N VAL A 174 1.31 1.02 4.62
CA VAL A 174 2.38 2.01 4.50
C VAL A 174 2.47 2.75 5.84
N PRO A 175 3.63 2.75 6.52
CA PRO A 175 3.79 3.49 7.77
C PRO A 175 3.33 4.95 7.61
N THR A 176 2.67 5.50 8.63
CA THR A 176 2.12 6.86 8.66
C THR A 176 0.89 7.13 7.77
N TYR A 177 0.41 6.14 7.00
CA TYR A 177 -0.78 6.27 6.13
C TYR A 177 -1.90 5.30 6.54
N LEU A 178 -1.93 4.85 7.80
CA LEU A 178 -2.87 3.84 8.28
C LEU A 178 -4.33 4.23 8.05
N GLY A 179 -4.68 5.50 8.25
CA GLY A 179 -6.04 6.00 8.05
C GLY A 179 -6.63 5.73 6.66
N PHE A 180 -5.82 5.76 5.59
CA PHE A 180 -6.28 5.41 4.24
C PHE A 180 -6.67 3.94 4.09
N ARG A 181 -6.22 3.10 5.00
CA ARG A 181 -6.53 1.67 5.05
C ARG A 181 -7.71 1.38 5.97
N GLU A 182 -7.85 2.10 7.06
CA GLU A 182 -8.87 1.89 8.10
C GLU A 182 -10.20 2.60 7.82
N ILE A 183 -10.15 3.86 7.34
CA ILE A 183 -11.36 4.64 7.07
C ILE A 183 -12.37 3.92 6.17
N PRO A 184 -11.95 3.25 5.05
CA PRO A 184 -12.89 2.49 4.24
C PRO A 184 -13.59 1.35 4.98
N VAL A 185 -12.92 0.79 5.99
CA VAL A 185 -13.44 -0.35 6.79
C VAL A 185 -14.43 0.15 7.83
N PHE A 186 -14.12 1.28 8.48
CA PHE A 186 -14.92 1.79 9.60
C PHE A 186 -16.11 2.63 9.15
N ARG A 187 -16.02 3.28 7.98
CA ARG A 187 -17.10 4.13 7.47
C ARG A 187 -18.47 3.43 7.42
N PRO A 188 -18.65 2.23 6.83
CA PRO A 188 -19.94 1.55 6.81
C PRO A 188 -20.47 1.22 8.21
N ILE A 189 -19.57 0.98 9.18
CA ILE A 189 -19.95 0.70 10.58
C ILE A 189 -20.50 1.96 11.23
N ILE A 190 -19.85 3.12 11.03
CA ILE A 190 -20.25 4.40 11.59
C ILE A 190 -21.58 4.86 10.95
N GLU A 191 -21.72 4.73 9.64
CA GLU A 191 -22.95 5.09 8.90
C GLU A 191 -24.15 4.27 9.39
N ALA A 192 -23.98 2.96 9.65
CA ALA A 192 -25.03 2.09 10.20
C ALA A 192 -25.43 2.38 11.66
N LEU A 193 -24.75 3.29 12.34
CA LEU A 193 -25.12 3.78 13.68
C LEU A 193 -25.94 5.05 13.63
N GLY A 194 -25.86 5.82 12.53
CA GLY A 194 -26.60 7.05 12.34
C GLY A 194 -28.01 6.89 11.77
N GLU A 195 -28.35 5.63 11.39
CA GLU A 195 -29.71 5.20 11.00
C GLU A 195 -30.43 4.58 12.21
#